data_be2b061ff1fd3129aaa8896380683bf8
#
_entry.id   be2b061ff1fd3129aaa8896380683bf8
#
_cell.length_a   1.000
_cell.length_b   1.000
_cell.length_c   1.000
_cell.angle_alpha   90.00
_cell.angle_beta   90.00
_cell.angle_gamma   90.00
#
_symmetry.space_group_name_H-M   'P 1'
#
loop_
_entity.id
_entity.type
_entity.pdbx_description
1 polymer ?
#
loop_
_entity_poly.entity_id
_entity_poly.type
_entity_poly.pdbx_seq_one_letter_code
_entity_poly.pdbx_strand_id
1 'polypeptide(L)'
;MYIQGFVIPVPEGNKDKYIDAATSMGQIMADYGATEIVEAWEEDVKDGKTTDFRMAVKAEPGEKIVFSWVIWPDKATADAAHDKMMQDER
;
A
#
# COMPACT_ATOMS: atom_id res chain seq x y z
N MET A 1 0.43 12.74 -13.91
CA MET A 1 0.66 11.96 -12.67
C MET A 1 -0.60 11.21 -12.31
N TYR A 2 -0.46 9.95 -11.96
CA TYR A 2 -1.56 9.11 -11.54
C TYR A 2 -1.20 8.48 -10.20
N ILE A 3 -2.08 8.59 -9.20
CA ILE A 3 -1.79 8.14 -7.84
C ILE A 3 -2.79 7.06 -7.44
N GLN A 4 -2.26 5.95 -6.92
CA GLN A 4 -3.05 4.91 -6.29
C GLN A 4 -2.82 4.98 -4.78
N GLY A 5 -3.89 5.04 -4.01
CA GLY A 5 -3.82 5.09 -2.55
C GLY A 5 -4.38 3.81 -1.93
N PHE A 6 -3.85 3.46 -0.77
CA PHE A 6 -4.23 2.24 -0.06
C PHE A 6 -4.33 2.50 1.43
N VAL A 7 -5.31 1.84 2.06
CA VAL A 7 -5.41 1.77 3.52
C VAL A 7 -5.44 0.28 3.87
N ILE A 8 -4.47 -0.17 4.65
CA ILE A 8 -4.23 -1.61 4.84
C ILE A 8 -4.14 -1.93 6.33
N PRO A 9 -4.98 -2.84 6.86
CA PRO A 9 -4.84 -3.31 8.24
C PRO A 9 -3.76 -4.40 8.30
N VAL A 10 -2.82 -4.26 9.22
CA VAL A 10 -1.70 -5.21 9.39
C VAL A 10 -1.57 -5.53 10.88
N PRO A 11 -1.62 -6.82 11.29
CA PRO A 11 -1.34 -7.18 12.69
C PRO A 11 0.00 -6.61 13.13
N GLU A 12 0.04 -6.02 14.31
CA GLU A 12 1.25 -5.36 14.81
C GLU A 12 2.47 -6.27 14.80
N GLY A 13 2.29 -7.54 15.14
CA GLY A 13 3.36 -8.53 15.13
C GLY A 13 3.89 -8.89 13.75
N ASN A 14 3.21 -8.47 12.68
CA ASN A 14 3.61 -8.75 11.29
C ASN A 14 4.31 -7.58 10.61
N LYS A 15 4.71 -6.56 11.38
CA LYS A 15 5.34 -5.37 10.81
C LYS A 15 6.54 -5.72 9.92
N ASP A 16 7.45 -6.56 10.40
CA ASP A 16 8.65 -6.92 9.65
C ASP A 16 8.31 -7.68 8.36
N LYS A 17 7.34 -8.60 8.44
CA LYS A 17 6.87 -9.31 7.25
C LYS A 17 6.24 -8.36 6.25
N TYR A 18 5.49 -7.37 6.73
CA TYR A 18 4.90 -6.36 5.87
C TYR A 18 5.97 -5.52 5.18
N ILE A 19 6.99 -5.09 5.92
CA ILE A 19 8.11 -4.32 5.35
C ILE A 19 8.81 -5.11 4.25
N ASP A 20 9.06 -6.40 4.47
CA ASP A 20 9.70 -7.26 3.47
C ASP A 20 8.83 -7.38 2.21
N ALA A 21 7.53 -7.62 2.38
CA ALA A 21 6.59 -7.75 1.26
C ALA A 21 6.48 -6.42 0.49
N ALA A 22 6.38 -5.30 1.21
CA ALA A 22 6.28 -3.97 0.59
C ALA A 22 7.56 -3.61 -0.16
N THR A 23 8.73 -3.97 0.38
CA THR A 23 10.01 -3.74 -0.27
C THR A 23 10.10 -4.51 -1.59
N SER A 24 9.75 -5.80 -1.57
CA SER A 24 9.76 -6.63 -2.78
C SER A 24 8.77 -6.13 -3.82
N MET A 25 7.55 -5.82 -3.41
CA MET A 25 6.52 -5.32 -4.33
C MET A 25 6.90 -3.94 -4.88
N GLY A 26 7.49 -3.09 -4.03
CA GLY A 26 7.96 -1.76 -4.44
C GLY A 26 9.01 -1.85 -5.53
N GLN A 27 9.94 -2.80 -5.43
CA GLN A 27 10.96 -3.01 -6.45
C GLN A 27 10.31 -3.42 -7.79
N ILE A 28 9.33 -4.32 -7.73
CA ILE A 28 8.60 -4.76 -8.93
C ILE A 28 7.88 -3.58 -9.58
N MET A 29 7.17 -2.78 -8.77
CA MET A 29 6.45 -1.60 -9.29
C MET A 29 7.40 -0.58 -9.91
N ALA A 30 8.55 -0.34 -9.28
CA ALA A 30 9.55 0.58 -9.81
C ALA A 30 10.09 0.07 -11.17
N ASP A 31 10.31 -1.23 -11.29
CA ASP A 31 10.77 -1.83 -12.56
C ASP A 31 9.76 -1.65 -13.69
N TYR A 32 8.47 -1.54 -13.34
CA TYR A 32 7.41 -1.36 -14.34
C TYR A 32 6.93 0.10 -14.47
N GLY A 33 7.63 1.04 -13.85
CA GLY A 33 7.44 2.46 -14.15
C GLY A 33 6.90 3.34 -13.03
N ALA A 34 6.71 2.81 -11.82
CA ALA A 34 6.33 3.65 -10.69
C ALA A 34 7.45 4.64 -10.38
N THR A 35 7.09 5.90 -10.14
CA THR A 35 8.06 6.97 -9.90
C THR A 35 8.28 7.23 -8.40
N GLU A 36 7.30 6.91 -7.56
CA GLU A 36 7.42 7.04 -6.12
C GLU A 36 6.49 6.05 -5.43
N ILE A 37 6.95 5.49 -4.34
CA ILE A 37 6.17 4.57 -3.50
C ILE A 37 6.41 4.98 -2.06
N VAL A 38 5.32 5.21 -1.31
CA VAL A 38 5.40 5.56 0.10
C VAL A 38 4.54 4.60 0.90
N GLU A 39 5.11 4.06 1.97
CA GLU A 39 4.43 3.21 2.92
C GLU A 39 4.54 3.86 4.29
N ALA A 40 3.40 4.26 4.87
CA ALA A 40 3.39 4.93 6.16
C ALA A 40 2.73 4.02 7.21
N TRP A 41 3.55 3.54 8.13
CA TRP A 41 3.07 2.75 9.26
C TRP A 41 2.38 3.65 10.29
N GLU A 42 1.28 3.19 10.85
CA GLU A 42 0.51 3.94 11.82
C GLU A 42 1.35 4.41 13.00
N GLU A 43 1.25 5.70 13.31
CA GLU A 43 1.75 6.27 14.54
C GLU A 43 0.65 6.99 15.31
N ASP A 44 -0.17 7.77 14.61
CA ASP A 44 -1.23 8.56 15.23
C ASP A 44 -2.46 8.64 14.33
N VAL A 45 -3.21 7.55 14.27
CA VAL A 45 -4.47 7.48 13.52
C VAL A 45 -5.61 7.77 14.50
N LYS A 46 -6.29 8.88 14.28
CA LYS A 46 -7.38 9.33 15.16
C LYS A 46 -8.67 8.58 14.87
N ASP A 47 -9.43 8.31 15.92
CA ASP A 47 -10.77 7.73 15.77
C ASP A 47 -11.76 8.80 15.30
N GLY A 48 -12.59 8.43 14.34
CA GLY A 48 -13.67 9.29 13.85
C GLY A 48 -15.01 8.89 14.42
N LYS A 49 -16.04 9.65 14.06
CA LYS A 49 -17.42 9.35 14.48
C LYS A 49 -18.21 8.63 13.40
N THR A 50 -18.25 9.19 12.21
CA THR A 50 -18.96 8.58 11.07
C THR A 50 -18.15 7.48 10.47
N THR A 51 -16.85 7.73 10.27
CA THR A 51 -15.90 6.73 9.79
C THR A 51 -14.48 7.18 10.15
N ASP A 52 -13.55 6.28 10.02
CA ASP A 52 -12.11 6.52 10.13
C ASP A 52 -11.39 5.40 9.37
N PHE A 53 -10.06 5.41 9.39
CA PHE A 53 -9.30 4.38 8.68
C PHE A 53 -9.58 2.98 9.23
N ARG A 54 -9.72 2.83 10.55
CA ARG A 54 -9.99 1.52 11.16
C ARG A 54 -11.35 0.98 10.75
N MET A 55 -12.38 1.83 10.78
CA MET A 55 -13.72 1.43 10.37
C MET A 55 -13.78 1.14 8.86
N ALA A 56 -13.07 1.94 8.05
CA ALA A 56 -13.07 1.77 6.60
C ALA A 56 -12.54 0.41 6.17
N VAL A 57 -11.55 -0.14 6.87
CA VAL A 57 -10.95 -1.44 6.56
C VAL A 57 -11.36 -2.54 7.51
N LYS A 58 -12.30 -2.25 8.43
CA LYS A 58 -12.77 -3.20 9.46
C LYS A 58 -11.62 -3.83 10.23
N ALA A 59 -10.71 -2.98 10.71
CA ALA A 59 -9.52 -3.44 11.42
C ALA A 59 -9.90 -4.17 12.72
N GLU A 60 -9.21 -5.28 12.97
CA GLU A 60 -9.35 -6.06 14.19
C GLU A 60 -8.48 -5.44 15.30
N PRO A 61 -8.80 -5.73 16.59
CA PRO A 61 -7.93 -5.31 17.69
C PRO A 61 -6.51 -5.82 17.47
N GLY A 62 -5.52 -4.96 17.70
CA GLY A 62 -4.10 -5.30 17.52
C GLY A 62 -3.58 -5.08 16.10
N GLU A 63 -4.43 -4.69 15.17
CA GLU A 63 -3.99 -4.32 13.84
C GLU A 63 -3.60 -2.85 13.78
N LYS A 64 -2.52 -2.58 13.06
CA LYS A 64 -2.08 -1.21 12.74
C LYS A 64 -2.54 -0.86 11.35
N ILE A 65 -2.66 0.44 11.09
CA ILE A 65 -3.07 0.93 9.77
C ILE A 65 -1.82 1.37 9.01
N VAL A 66 -1.72 0.90 7.77
CA VAL A 66 -0.71 1.41 6.83
C VAL A 66 -1.44 2.27 5.82
N PHE A 67 -0.98 3.51 5.67
CA PHE A 67 -1.44 4.40 4.61
C PHE A 67 -0.32 4.48 3.58
N SER A 68 -0.62 4.06 2.34
CA SER A 68 0.40 4.03 1.32
C SER A 68 -0.10 4.61 0.01
N TRP A 69 0.84 5.04 -0.84
CA TRP A 69 0.50 5.45 -2.20
C TRP A 69 1.62 5.11 -3.16
N VAL A 70 1.23 4.96 -4.41
CA VAL A 70 2.14 4.71 -5.52
C VAL A 70 1.85 5.77 -6.58
N ILE A 71 2.88 6.43 -7.05
CA ILE A 71 2.78 7.46 -8.10
C ILE A 71 3.31 6.87 -9.41
N TRP A 72 2.49 7.02 -10.47
CA TRP A 72 2.82 6.60 -11.82
C TRP A 72 2.86 7.84 -12.73
N PRO A 73 3.62 7.79 -13.85
CA PRO A 73 3.59 8.90 -14.81
C PRO A 73 2.18 9.18 -15.33
N ASP A 74 1.41 8.11 -15.59
CA ASP A 74 0.04 8.19 -16.08
C ASP A 74 -0.71 6.89 -15.80
N LYS A 75 -2.01 6.90 -16.04
CA LYS A 75 -2.86 5.72 -15.82
C LYS A 75 -2.50 4.57 -16.75
N ALA A 76 -2.15 4.86 -17.99
CA ALA A 76 -1.81 3.83 -18.97
C ALA A 76 -0.59 3.02 -18.50
N THR A 77 0.42 3.68 -17.95
CA THR A 77 1.61 3.00 -17.39
C THR A 77 1.20 2.13 -16.20
N ALA A 78 0.35 2.63 -15.32
CA ALA A 78 -0.13 1.86 -14.16
C ALA A 78 -0.91 0.62 -14.61
N ASP A 79 -1.82 0.76 -15.57
CA ASP A 79 -2.62 -0.36 -16.07
C ASP A 79 -1.73 -1.41 -16.72
N ALA A 80 -0.77 -1.00 -17.55
CA ALA A 80 0.18 -1.91 -18.19
C ALA A 80 1.06 -2.61 -17.15
N ALA A 81 1.47 -1.90 -16.11
CA ALA A 81 2.27 -2.46 -15.03
C ALA A 81 1.51 -3.56 -14.28
N HIS A 82 0.23 -3.35 -13.98
CA HIS A 82 -0.58 -4.36 -13.31
C HIS A 82 -0.66 -5.65 -14.12
N ASP A 83 -0.86 -5.55 -15.43
CA ASP A 83 -0.90 -6.72 -16.31
C ASP A 83 0.44 -7.46 -16.28
N LYS A 84 1.55 -6.74 -16.35
CA LYS A 84 2.90 -7.33 -16.31
C LYS A 84 3.20 -7.95 -14.95
N MET A 85 2.78 -7.30 -13.86
CA MET A 85 3.01 -7.80 -12.51
C MET A 85 2.29 -9.12 -12.25
N MET A 86 1.11 -9.33 -12.84
CA MET A 86 0.39 -10.60 -12.73
C MET A 86 1.12 -11.75 -13.40
N GLN A 87 2.04 -11.47 -14.32
CA GLN A 87 2.84 -12.45 -15.02
C GLN A 87 4.26 -12.57 -14.45
N ASP A 88 4.63 -11.70 -13.51
CA ASP A 88 5.94 -11.67 -12.89
C ASP A 88 5.99 -12.72 -11.78
N GLU A 89 7.04 -13.54 -11.78
CA GLU A 89 7.19 -14.65 -10.84
C GLU A 89 7.87 -14.26 -9.52
N ARG A 90 8.24 -12.99 -9.37
CA ARG A 90 8.90 -12.52 -8.14
C ARG A 90 7.93 -12.51 -6.93
#